data_eb7162fe7a8402d1da64742d7facad17
#
_entry.id   eb7162fe7a8402d1da64742d7facad17
#
_cell.length_a   1.000
_cell.length_b   1.000
_cell.length_c   1.000
_cell.angle_alpha   90.00
_cell.angle_beta   90.00
_cell.angle_gamma   90.00
#
_symmetry.space_group_name_H-M   'P 1'
#
loop_
_entity.id
_entity.type
_entity.pdbx_description
1 polymer ?
#
loop_
_entity_poly.entity_id
_entity_poly.type
_entity_poly.pdbx_seq_one_letter_code
_entity_poly.pdbx_strand_id
1 'polypeptide(L)'
;MRAGSYAQNTSMTLDILPEQLQKNLEAAGLADLTVDQCEIIRRFLAGERTLVSGHDGAGKLTALVIGFAAKALASRRSLETGRLPEGLLITNHPEDAIVAAALFERLTHGSGLKAAGVSIGRNVPRMREIETGIDFAAGPLDYLEAEFERSGLKLSALKTAAVYRVDEFAAKPALWRRLVDAATEMSKTARCGIIFTMGSRSTDTERLVRALFPSTNVVRLLGRWREPDILEAFRLVKRRGRLAEIMKLIKAVPDGERILVIAGRKRATEFAEVFLEEKWMAPGVFEIYTPADAEQYWTNGNPKVIAATEVLAKLFPDGFFDHVIFGDLPTSAARYEECAAKAAFPPSPERPRFGRVSTIFLASQIEDFVQLRNDVGSENWGLLNETGAKLADE
;
A
#
# COMPACT_ATOMS: atom_id res chain seq x y z
N MET A 1 17.51 -0.67 27.98
CA MET A 1 16.81 0.54 28.39
C MET A 1 16.50 1.42 27.19
N ARG A 2 15.49 1.16 26.36
CA ARG A 2 14.99 2.04 25.26
C ARG A 2 13.54 1.76 24.85
N ALA A 3 12.77 1.01 25.65
CA ALA A 3 11.35 0.78 25.38
C ALA A 3 10.43 1.97 25.72
N GLY A 4 10.87 2.87 26.62
CA GLY A 4 10.03 3.97 27.12
C GLY A 4 9.83 5.15 26.16
N SER A 5 10.68 5.33 25.12
CA SER A 5 10.55 6.48 24.22
C SER A 5 9.57 6.26 23.06
N TYR A 6 9.26 5.01 22.75
CA TYR A 6 8.34 4.66 21.64
C TYR A 6 6.86 4.87 22.01
N ALA A 7 6.48 4.49 23.22
CA ALA A 7 5.12 4.67 23.70
C ALA A 7 4.74 6.16 23.86
N GLN A 8 5.69 7.02 24.26
CA GLN A 8 5.45 8.45 24.43
C GLN A 8 5.18 9.19 23.10
N ASN A 9 5.87 8.81 21.99
CA ASN A 9 5.66 9.45 20.69
C ASN A 9 4.33 9.06 20.03
N THR A 10 3.85 7.83 20.23
CA THR A 10 2.57 7.37 19.71
C THR A 10 1.40 8.07 20.41
N SER A 11 1.45 8.15 21.74
CA SER A 11 0.45 8.87 22.55
C SER A 11 0.35 10.36 22.13
N MET A 12 1.48 11.05 21.97
CA MET A 12 1.49 12.47 21.56
C MET A 12 0.84 12.73 20.20
N THR A 13 0.86 11.76 19.27
CA THR A 13 0.28 11.97 17.93
C THR A 13 -1.23 11.74 17.94
N LEU A 14 -1.71 10.79 18.70
CA LEU A 14 -3.16 10.56 18.85
C LEU A 14 -3.85 11.77 19.49
N ASP A 15 -3.23 12.39 20.47
CA ASP A 15 -3.78 13.57 21.19
C ASP A 15 -4.01 14.80 20.29
N ILE A 16 -3.27 14.92 19.18
CA ILE A 16 -3.46 16.03 18.20
C ILE A 16 -4.54 15.74 17.16
N LEU A 17 -5.04 14.50 17.09
CA LEU A 17 -6.09 14.11 16.16
C LEU A 17 -7.48 14.42 16.70
N PRO A 18 -8.46 14.77 15.85
CA PRO A 18 -9.85 14.94 16.27
C PRO A 18 -10.38 13.68 17.02
N GLU A 19 -11.13 13.88 18.09
CA GLU A 19 -11.65 12.78 18.93
C GLU A 19 -12.43 11.74 18.11
N GLN A 20 -13.24 12.19 17.15
CA GLN A 20 -13.96 11.29 16.23
C GLN A 20 -13.01 10.40 15.44
N LEU A 21 -11.87 10.96 15.00
CA LEU A 21 -10.87 10.19 14.26
C LEU A 21 -10.18 9.15 15.15
N GLN A 22 -9.88 9.51 16.40
CA GLN A 22 -9.27 8.56 17.34
C GLN A 22 -10.17 7.34 17.56
N LYS A 23 -11.48 7.56 17.80
CA LYS A 23 -12.47 6.47 17.92
C LYS A 23 -12.56 5.60 16.67
N ASN A 24 -12.52 6.23 15.49
CA ASN A 24 -12.60 5.51 14.24
C ASN A 24 -11.30 4.73 13.93
N LEU A 25 -10.13 5.23 14.37
CA LEU A 25 -8.85 4.51 14.30
C LEU A 25 -8.87 3.24 15.16
N GLU A 26 -9.38 3.33 16.39
CA GLU A 26 -9.57 2.18 17.27
C GLU A 26 -10.49 1.13 16.62
N ALA A 27 -11.65 1.56 16.11
CA ALA A 27 -12.59 0.69 15.43
C ALA A 27 -12.05 0.06 14.13
N ALA A 28 -11.04 0.70 13.50
CA ALA A 28 -10.36 0.20 12.31
C ALA A 28 -9.15 -0.70 12.63
N GLY A 29 -8.80 -0.88 13.92
CA GLY A 29 -7.59 -1.62 14.32
C GLY A 29 -6.28 -0.88 13.99
N LEU A 30 -6.33 0.47 13.93
CA LEU A 30 -5.21 1.34 13.56
C LEU A 30 -4.79 2.28 14.72
N ALA A 31 -5.14 1.96 15.96
CA ALA A 31 -4.80 2.79 17.10
C ALA A 31 -3.29 2.82 17.40
N ASP A 32 -2.59 1.72 17.12
CA ASP A 32 -1.15 1.59 17.37
C ASP A 32 -0.34 2.12 16.17
N LEU A 33 -0.21 3.43 16.09
CA LEU A 33 0.59 4.08 15.04
C LEU A 33 2.08 3.89 15.30
N THR A 34 2.83 3.59 14.24
CA THR A 34 4.30 3.54 14.31
C THR A 34 4.89 4.95 14.45
N VAL A 35 6.12 5.05 14.94
CA VAL A 35 6.86 6.33 15.02
C VAL A 35 6.94 7.00 13.65
N ASP A 36 7.15 6.21 12.61
CA ASP A 36 7.22 6.68 11.22
C ASP A 36 5.88 7.25 10.75
N GLN A 37 4.78 6.57 11.04
CA GLN A 37 3.42 7.08 10.76
C GLN A 37 3.14 8.38 11.52
N CYS A 38 3.51 8.44 12.79
CA CYS A 38 3.37 9.64 13.60
C CYS A 38 4.13 10.84 13.02
N GLU A 39 5.37 10.62 12.54
CA GLU A 39 6.16 11.67 11.90
C GLU A 39 5.52 12.18 10.61
N ILE A 40 5.02 11.27 9.75
CA ILE A 40 4.31 11.63 8.52
C ILE A 40 3.06 12.46 8.83
N ILE A 41 2.23 11.99 9.78
CA ILE A 41 0.99 12.67 10.17
C ILE A 41 1.29 14.07 10.70
N ARG A 42 2.28 14.22 11.57
CA ARG A 42 2.67 15.51 12.13
C ARG A 42 3.06 16.51 11.04
N ARG A 43 3.93 16.11 10.10
CA ARG A 43 4.35 16.93 8.96
C ARG A 43 3.16 17.29 8.07
N PHE A 44 2.28 16.33 7.82
CA PHE A 44 1.08 16.54 7.03
C PHE A 44 0.17 17.60 7.67
N LEU A 45 -0.06 17.50 8.98
CA LEU A 45 -0.90 18.45 9.72
C LEU A 45 -0.26 19.84 9.78
N ALA A 46 1.06 19.92 9.90
CA ALA A 46 1.80 21.19 9.84
C ALA A 46 1.73 21.87 8.46
N GLY A 47 1.29 21.18 7.41
CA GLY A 47 1.23 21.71 6.04
C GLY A 47 2.61 21.90 5.43
N GLU A 48 3.61 21.22 5.93
CA GLU A 48 4.97 21.29 5.41
C GLU A 48 5.08 20.61 4.03
N ARG A 49 5.88 21.20 3.16
CA ARG A 49 6.28 20.52 1.92
C ARG A 49 7.38 19.52 2.27
N THR A 50 7.09 18.24 2.12
CA THR A 50 7.96 17.19 2.62
C THR A 50 8.08 16.04 1.62
N LEU A 51 9.29 15.53 1.45
CA LEU A 51 9.57 14.25 0.79
C LEU A 51 9.88 13.22 1.87
N VAL A 52 9.03 12.23 2.01
CA VAL A 52 9.19 11.12 2.94
C VAL A 52 9.82 9.95 2.22
N SER A 53 11.04 9.62 2.61
CA SER A 53 11.79 8.47 2.10
C SER A 53 11.81 7.35 3.14
N GLY A 54 11.43 6.16 2.75
CA GLY A 54 11.47 4.98 3.62
C GLY A 54 10.99 3.75 2.88
N HIS A 55 11.25 2.57 3.45
CA HIS A 55 10.83 1.31 2.85
C HIS A 55 9.30 1.24 2.67
N ASP A 56 8.85 0.40 1.75
CA ASP A 56 7.44 0.05 1.65
C ASP A 56 7.05 -0.78 2.91
N GLY A 57 5.82 -0.68 3.36
CA GLY A 57 5.41 -1.26 4.65
C GLY A 57 5.55 -0.32 5.85
N ALA A 58 6.24 0.81 5.74
CA ALA A 58 6.27 1.84 6.79
C ALA A 58 4.91 2.52 7.05
N GLY A 59 3.83 2.04 6.42
CA GLY A 59 2.48 2.58 6.59
C GLY A 59 2.27 3.99 6.02
N LYS A 60 3.07 4.39 5.02
CA LYS A 60 3.02 5.75 4.45
C LYS A 60 1.64 6.12 3.90
N LEU A 61 0.98 5.18 3.16
CA LEU A 61 -0.35 5.41 2.63
C LEU A 61 -1.38 5.64 3.75
N THR A 62 -1.38 4.78 4.75
CA THR A 62 -2.25 4.89 5.93
C THR A 62 -2.03 6.22 6.64
N ALA A 63 -0.78 6.62 6.88
CA ALA A 63 -0.44 7.88 7.53
C ALA A 63 -0.92 9.11 6.72
N LEU A 64 -0.80 9.09 5.39
CA LEU A 64 -1.34 10.14 4.53
C LEU A 64 -2.86 10.23 4.65
N VAL A 65 -3.57 9.09 4.59
CA VAL A 65 -5.04 9.06 4.70
C VAL A 65 -5.51 9.54 6.07
N ILE A 66 -4.82 9.18 7.16
CA ILE A 66 -5.09 9.71 8.50
C ILE A 66 -4.91 11.23 8.51
N GLY A 67 -3.86 11.75 7.90
CA GLY A 67 -3.62 13.18 7.77
C GLY A 67 -4.74 13.91 6.99
N PHE A 68 -5.20 13.34 5.89
CA PHE A 68 -6.35 13.87 5.13
C PHE A 68 -7.63 13.86 5.96
N ALA A 69 -7.95 12.75 6.63
CA ALA A 69 -9.11 12.61 7.47
C ALA A 69 -9.09 13.63 8.64
N ALA A 70 -7.94 13.79 9.29
CA ALA A 70 -7.77 14.76 10.38
C ALA A 70 -8.04 16.19 9.92
N LYS A 71 -7.48 16.61 8.77
CA LYS A 71 -7.71 17.96 8.22
C LYS A 71 -9.16 18.16 7.78
N ALA A 72 -9.77 17.17 7.14
CA ALA A 72 -11.16 17.25 6.72
C ALA A 72 -12.12 17.37 7.91
N LEU A 73 -11.92 16.57 8.97
CA LEU A 73 -12.70 16.65 10.20
C LEU A 73 -12.52 17.98 10.94
N ALA A 74 -11.30 18.54 10.94
CA ALA A 74 -11.03 19.84 11.56
C ALA A 74 -11.63 21.00 10.76
N SER A 75 -11.79 20.88 9.45
CA SER A 75 -12.29 21.95 8.56
C SER A 75 -13.79 22.19 8.69
N ARG A 76 -14.56 21.29 9.28
CA ARG A 76 -16.04 21.27 9.41
C ARG A 76 -16.75 22.45 8.75
N ARG A 77 -16.97 22.39 7.46
CA ARG A 77 -17.86 23.29 6.73
C ARG A 77 -19.20 22.59 6.49
N SER A 78 -20.27 23.35 6.38
CA SER A 78 -21.61 22.82 6.12
C SER A 78 -21.62 21.93 4.86
N LEU A 79 -22.43 20.89 4.88
CA LEU A 79 -22.68 19.95 3.79
C LEU A 79 -23.34 20.69 2.60
N GLU A 80 -22.56 21.41 1.82
CA GLU A 80 -23.03 22.06 0.59
C GLU A 80 -22.88 21.08 -0.59
N THR A 81 -23.94 20.96 -1.37
CA THR A 81 -23.93 20.18 -2.62
C THR A 81 -22.98 20.84 -3.65
N GLY A 82 -22.24 20.04 -4.40
CA GLY A 82 -21.27 20.50 -5.40
C GLY A 82 -19.89 20.89 -4.84
N ARG A 83 -19.53 20.37 -3.68
CA ARG A 83 -18.28 20.67 -3.00
C ARG A 83 -17.08 20.08 -3.74
N LEU A 84 -16.06 20.89 -3.94
CA LEU A 84 -14.79 20.48 -4.52
C LEU A 84 -13.91 19.79 -3.48
N PRO A 85 -13.10 18.80 -3.86
CA PRO A 85 -12.22 18.10 -2.91
C PRO A 85 -11.21 19.06 -2.30
N GLU A 86 -11.11 19.03 -0.97
CA GLU A 86 -10.08 19.76 -0.21
C GLU A 86 -8.79 18.95 -0.10
N GLY A 87 -8.87 17.62 -0.26
CA GLY A 87 -7.75 16.69 -0.24
C GLY A 87 -7.58 15.93 -1.56
N LEU A 88 -6.35 15.83 -2.06
CA LEU A 88 -6.01 15.08 -3.27
C LEU A 88 -4.83 14.16 -3.04
N LEU A 89 -5.01 12.87 -3.32
CA LEU A 89 -3.96 11.87 -3.31
C LEU A 89 -3.70 11.35 -4.73
N ILE A 90 -2.53 11.65 -5.26
CA ILE A 90 -2.07 11.11 -6.54
C ILE A 90 -1.35 9.78 -6.29
N THR A 91 -1.80 8.73 -6.96
CA THR A 91 -1.20 7.39 -6.90
C THR A 91 -0.75 6.95 -8.30
N ASN A 92 0.10 5.96 -8.40
CA ASN A 92 0.44 5.34 -9.68
C ASN A 92 -0.47 4.13 -9.99
N HIS A 93 -1.07 3.55 -8.96
CA HIS A 93 -1.92 2.36 -9.06
C HIS A 93 -3.37 2.66 -8.62
N PRO A 94 -4.37 2.24 -9.43
CA PRO A 94 -5.79 2.44 -9.08
C PRO A 94 -6.19 1.79 -7.76
N GLU A 95 -5.57 0.66 -7.42
CA GLU A 95 -5.84 -0.08 -6.19
C GLU A 95 -5.48 0.74 -4.95
N ASP A 96 -4.33 1.42 -4.96
CA ASP A 96 -3.90 2.30 -3.86
C ASP A 96 -4.94 3.42 -3.64
N ALA A 97 -5.52 3.95 -4.73
CA ALA A 97 -6.55 4.98 -4.66
C ALA A 97 -7.87 4.46 -4.07
N ILE A 98 -8.28 3.26 -4.46
CA ILE A 98 -9.50 2.63 -3.93
C ILE A 98 -9.36 2.36 -2.44
N VAL A 99 -8.22 1.80 -2.02
CA VAL A 99 -7.92 1.54 -0.61
C VAL A 99 -7.87 2.85 0.19
N ALA A 100 -7.23 3.89 -0.35
CA ALA A 100 -7.16 5.19 0.30
C ALA A 100 -8.53 5.83 0.49
N ALA A 101 -9.41 5.77 -0.52
CA ALA A 101 -10.76 6.31 -0.43
C ALA A 101 -11.62 5.54 0.58
N ALA A 102 -11.59 4.20 0.53
CA ALA A 102 -12.33 3.37 1.48
C ALA A 102 -11.84 3.58 2.92
N LEU A 103 -10.53 3.67 3.13
CA LEU A 103 -9.95 3.96 4.43
C LEU A 103 -10.36 5.36 4.92
N PHE A 104 -10.34 6.39 4.04
CA PHE A 104 -10.79 7.73 4.40
C PHE A 104 -12.25 7.72 4.89
N GLU A 105 -13.17 7.10 4.16
CA GLU A 105 -14.58 6.99 4.54
C GLU A 105 -14.77 6.28 5.88
N ARG A 106 -14.01 5.21 6.12
CA ARG A 106 -14.04 4.51 7.40
C ARG A 106 -13.53 5.38 8.54
N LEU A 107 -12.41 6.10 8.34
CA LEU A 107 -11.83 6.98 9.34
C LEU A 107 -12.68 8.23 9.61
N THR A 108 -13.52 8.63 8.67
CA THR A 108 -14.45 9.77 8.80
C THR A 108 -15.89 9.33 9.03
N HIS A 109 -16.12 8.06 9.38
CA HIS A 109 -17.45 7.53 9.62
C HIS A 109 -18.24 8.37 10.61
N GLY A 110 -19.52 8.61 10.32
CA GLY A 110 -20.41 9.45 11.15
C GLY A 110 -20.24 10.97 10.93
N SER A 111 -19.30 11.44 10.11
CA SER A 111 -19.09 12.87 9.83
C SER A 111 -19.84 13.40 8.60
N GLY A 112 -20.30 12.50 7.72
CA GLY A 112 -20.89 12.87 6.43
C GLY A 112 -19.86 13.25 5.34
N LEU A 113 -18.55 13.17 5.63
CA LEU A 113 -17.49 13.37 4.65
C LEU A 113 -17.46 12.22 3.63
N LYS A 114 -17.16 12.56 2.37
CA LYS A 114 -17.18 11.63 1.24
C LYS A 114 -15.82 11.56 0.55
N ALA A 115 -15.47 10.36 0.09
CA ALA A 115 -14.28 10.13 -0.72
C ALA A 115 -14.60 9.53 -2.09
N ALA A 116 -13.74 9.77 -3.06
CA ALA A 116 -13.75 9.06 -4.33
C ALA A 116 -12.37 8.50 -4.66
N GLY A 117 -12.30 7.18 -4.86
CA GLY A 117 -11.16 6.50 -5.47
C GLY A 117 -11.43 6.33 -6.97
N VAL A 118 -10.65 7.02 -7.80
CA VAL A 118 -10.84 7.03 -9.26
C VAL A 118 -10.08 5.85 -9.89
N SER A 119 -10.80 5.02 -10.69
CA SER A 119 -10.19 3.90 -11.42
C SER A 119 -10.95 3.61 -12.72
N ILE A 120 -10.28 2.98 -13.72
CA ILE A 120 -10.95 2.60 -14.98
C ILE A 120 -12.06 1.57 -14.74
N GLY A 121 -13.19 1.76 -15.41
CA GLY A 121 -14.17 0.69 -15.75
C GLY A 121 -15.24 0.36 -14.73
N ARG A 122 -15.28 0.97 -13.55
CA ARG A 122 -16.35 0.73 -12.54
C ARG A 122 -17.09 2.00 -12.09
N ASN A 123 -17.03 3.09 -12.85
CA ASN A 123 -17.21 4.43 -12.33
C ASN A 123 -18.57 5.11 -12.55
N VAL A 124 -19.57 4.45 -13.10
CA VAL A 124 -20.86 5.11 -13.33
C VAL A 124 -21.59 5.52 -12.02
N PRO A 125 -21.62 4.70 -10.96
CA PRO A 125 -22.19 5.15 -9.68
C PRO A 125 -21.36 6.24 -8.99
N ARG A 126 -20.01 6.14 -9.01
CA ARG A 126 -19.10 7.11 -8.36
C ARG A 126 -19.01 8.45 -9.06
N MET A 127 -19.29 8.50 -10.36
CA MET A 127 -19.43 9.77 -11.09
C MET A 127 -20.52 10.66 -10.51
N ARG A 128 -21.67 10.09 -10.14
CA ARG A 128 -22.75 10.82 -9.46
C ARG A 128 -22.32 11.32 -8.06
N GLU A 129 -21.46 10.60 -7.37
CA GLU A 129 -20.91 11.02 -6.08
C GLU A 129 -19.98 12.21 -6.22
N ILE A 130 -19.13 12.27 -7.27
CA ILE A 130 -18.29 13.42 -7.58
C ILE A 130 -19.16 14.65 -7.90
N GLU A 131 -20.21 14.47 -8.67
CA GLU A 131 -21.19 15.54 -8.98
C GLU A 131 -21.93 16.04 -7.72
N THR A 132 -22.19 15.17 -6.75
CA THR A 132 -22.82 15.55 -5.48
C THR A 132 -21.88 16.20 -4.46
N GLY A 133 -20.59 16.23 -4.76
CA GLY A 133 -19.53 16.80 -3.91
C GLY A 133 -18.77 15.72 -3.12
N ILE A 134 -17.46 15.84 -3.15
CA ILE A 134 -16.52 14.98 -2.41
C ILE A 134 -15.54 15.85 -1.62
N ASP A 135 -15.04 15.33 -0.52
CA ASP A 135 -14.07 16.02 0.35
C ASP A 135 -12.64 15.54 0.09
N PHE A 136 -12.50 14.29 -0.36
CA PHE A 136 -11.22 13.66 -0.66
C PHE A 136 -11.29 12.90 -1.99
N ALA A 137 -10.31 13.14 -2.87
CA ALA A 137 -10.12 12.41 -4.12
C ALA A 137 -8.79 11.66 -4.11
N ALA A 138 -8.79 10.41 -4.57
CA ALA A 138 -7.58 9.62 -4.79
C ALA A 138 -7.61 8.97 -6.16
N GLY A 139 -6.48 8.93 -6.88
CA GLY A 139 -6.43 8.28 -8.19
C GLY A 139 -5.07 8.35 -8.86
N PRO A 140 -4.87 7.53 -9.90
CA PRO A 140 -3.79 7.72 -10.85
C PRO A 140 -3.95 9.06 -11.58
N LEU A 141 -2.82 9.69 -11.88
CA LEU A 141 -2.79 11.04 -12.48
C LEU A 141 -3.65 11.13 -13.75
N ASP A 142 -3.56 10.13 -14.64
CA ASP A 142 -4.31 10.10 -15.90
C ASP A 142 -5.81 10.17 -15.71
N TYR A 143 -6.31 9.53 -14.65
CA TYR A 143 -7.74 9.46 -14.35
C TYR A 143 -8.22 10.70 -13.63
N LEU A 144 -7.39 11.24 -12.73
CA LEU A 144 -7.70 12.49 -12.05
C LEU A 144 -7.80 13.63 -13.05
N GLU A 145 -6.86 13.75 -14.01
CA GLU A 145 -6.89 14.74 -15.06
C GLU A 145 -8.15 14.62 -15.92
N ALA A 146 -8.47 13.41 -16.40
CA ALA A 146 -9.67 13.17 -17.19
C ALA A 146 -10.96 13.51 -16.43
N GLU A 147 -11.01 13.22 -15.11
CA GLU A 147 -12.14 13.59 -14.27
C GLU A 147 -12.23 15.10 -14.04
N PHE A 148 -11.11 15.77 -13.81
CA PHE A 148 -11.08 17.22 -13.66
C PHE A 148 -11.51 17.96 -14.93
N GLU A 149 -11.09 17.49 -16.11
CA GLU A 149 -11.52 18.03 -17.39
C GLU A 149 -13.02 17.81 -17.63
N ARG A 150 -13.52 16.62 -17.37
CA ARG A 150 -14.91 16.23 -17.63
C ARG A 150 -15.91 16.86 -16.65
N SER A 151 -15.59 16.88 -15.39
CA SER A 151 -16.47 17.37 -14.31
C SER A 151 -16.33 18.86 -14.05
N GLY A 152 -15.37 19.54 -14.70
CA GLY A 152 -15.04 20.93 -14.41
C GLY A 152 -14.54 21.15 -12.99
N LEU A 153 -14.11 20.08 -12.30
CA LEU A 153 -13.56 20.14 -10.95
C LEU A 153 -12.34 21.05 -10.96
N LYS A 154 -12.42 22.16 -10.24
CA LYS A 154 -11.30 23.09 -10.10
C LYS A 154 -10.47 22.73 -8.89
N LEU A 155 -9.15 22.71 -9.04
CA LEU A 155 -8.21 22.52 -7.93
C LEU A 155 -8.21 23.72 -6.94
N SER A 156 -9.06 24.72 -7.17
CA SER A 156 -9.13 25.95 -6.36
C SER A 156 -9.56 25.75 -4.91
N ALA A 157 -10.25 24.66 -4.60
CA ALA A 157 -10.63 24.31 -3.23
C ALA A 157 -9.58 23.46 -2.51
N LEU A 158 -8.56 23.02 -3.21
CA LEU A 158 -7.56 22.11 -2.69
C LEU A 158 -6.75 22.75 -1.55
N LYS A 159 -6.74 22.13 -0.39
CA LYS A 159 -5.97 22.58 0.78
C LYS A 159 -4.75 21.69 1.03
N THR A 160 -4.84 20.44 0.65
CA THR A 160 -3.77 19.46 0.85
C THR A 160 -3.66 18.52 -0.33
N ALA A 161 -2.42 18.20 -0.70
CA ALA A 161 -2.12 17.22 -1.72
C ALA A 161 -1.03 16.26 -1.24
N ALA A 162 -1.06 15.03 -1.74
CA ALA A 162 0.05 14.10 -1.58
C ALA A 162 0.28 13.31 -2.87
N VAL A 163 1.53 12.94 -3.10
CA VAL A 163 1.94 12.03 -4.17
C VAL A 163 2.52 10.78 -3.52
N TYR A 164 1.84 9.67 -3.71
CA TYR A 164 2.27 8.39 -3.17
C TYR A 164 3.19 7.68 -4.16
N ARG A 165 4.40 7.29 -3.69
CA ARG A 165 5.43 6.60 -4.47
C ARG A 165 5.90 7.41 -5.68
N VAL A 166 6.39 8.62 -5.42
CA VAL A 166 6.89 9.55 -6.44
C VAL A 166 8.04 8.99 -7.26
N ASP A 167 8.81 8.06 -6.71
CA ASP A 167 9.87 7.29 -7.40
C ASP A 167 9.34 6.50 -8.60
N GLU A 168 8.15 5.94 -8.54
CA GLU A 168 7.51 5.25 -9.67
C GLU A 168 7.14 6.21 -10.82
N PHE A 169 6.81 7.46 -10.49
CA PHE A 169 6.59 8.52 -11.49
C PHE A 169 7.92 8.96 -12.11
N ALA A 170 8.95 9.14 -11.29
CA ALA A 170 10.28 9.54 -11.73
C ALA A 170 10.90 8.55 -12.72
N ALA A 171 10.60 7.25 -12.56
CA ALA A 171 11.04 6.19 -13.48
C ALA A 171 10.42 6.28 -14.89
N LYS A 172 9.36 7.08 -15.08
CA LYS A 172 8.62 7.22 -16.34
C LYS A 172 8.62 8.68 -16.80
N PRO A 173 9.52 9.13 -17.70
CA PRO A 173 9.72 10.55 -18.02
C PRO A 173 8.47 11.32 -18.46
N ALA A 174 7.58 10.68 -19.24
CA ALA A 174 6.33 11.32 -19.66
C ALA A 174 5.37 11.55 -18.49
N LEU A 175 5.22 10.55 -17.62
CA LEU A 175 4.37 10.64 -16.43
C LEU A 175 4.96 11.62 -15.41
N TRP A 176 6.28 11.63 -15.26
CA TRP A 176 6.97 12.60 -14.43
C TRP A 176 6.69 14.05 -14.84
N ARG A 177 6.80 14.36 -16.14
CA ARG A 177 6.53 15.71 -16.66
C ARG A 177 5.11 16.14 -16.32
N ARG A 178 4.12 15.30 -16.54
CA ARG A 178 2.71 15.59 -16.21
C ARG A 178 2.51 15.78 -14.71
N LEU A 179 3.14 14.97 -13.88
CA LEU A 179 3.10 15.14 -12.42
C LEU A 179 3.68 16.50 -12.02
N VAL A 180 4.77 16.94 -12.65
CA VAL A 180 5.38 18.25 -12.41
C VAL A 180 4.41 19.37 -12.74
N ASP A 181 3.74 19.29 -13.90
CA ASP A 181 2.76 20.28 -14.33
C ASP A 181 1.58 20.36 -13.33
N ALA A 182 1.03 19.21 -12.95
CA ALA A 182 -0.04 19.12 -11.96
C ALA A 182 0.38 19.66 -10.58
N ALA A 183 1.56 19.25 -10.08
CA ALA A 183 2.07 19.71 -8.79
C ALA A 183 2.39 21.21 -8.78
N THR A 184 2.86 21.75 -9.91
CA THR A 184 3.10 23.18 -10.08
C THR A 184 1.78 23.97 -10.04
N GLU A 185 0.75 23.48 -10.71
CA GLU A 185 -0.58 24.10 -10.69
C GLU A 185 -1.20 24.06 -9.29
N MET A 186 -1.13 22.91 -8.62
CA MET A 186 -1.55 22.77 -7.22
C MET A 186 -0.82 23.76 -6.30
N SER A 187 0.46 24.00 -6.54
CA SER A 187 1.26 24.93 -5.74
C SER A 187 0.88 26.39 -5.95
N LYS A 188 0.37 26.76 -7.13
CA LYS A 188 -0.08 28.13 -7.44
C LYS A 188 -1.44 28.44 -6.81
N THR A 189 -2.34 27.44 -6.81
CA THR A 189 -3.72 27.62 -6.37
C THR A 189 -3.88 27.56 -4.87
N ALA A 190 -2.95 26.94 -4.18
CA ALA A 190 -3.11 26.66 -2.77
C ALA A 190 -1.89 27.06 -1.95
N ARG A 191 -2.16 27.62 -0.80
CA ARG A 191 -1.30 27.51 0.38
C ARG A 191 -1.16 26.04 0.80
N CYS A 192 -1.15 25.12 -0.18
CA CYS A 192 -1.24 23.68 -0.02
C CYS A 192 0.14 23.11 0.26
N GLY A 193 0.31 22.51 1.41
CA GLY A 193 1.44 21.64 1.64
C GLY A 193 1.32 20.41 0.75
N ILE A 194 2.39 20.09 0.01
CA ILE A 194 2.43 18.85 -0.78
C ILE A 194 3.38 17.87 -0.12
N ILE A 195 2.90 16.66 0.17
CA ILE A 195 3.74 15.59 0.67
C ILE A 195 3.99 14.57 -0.45
N PHE A 196 5.26 14.32 -0.68
CA PHE A 196 5.72 13.25 -1.56
C PHE A 196 6.18 12.08 -0.71
N THR A 197 5.81 10.87 -1.10
CA THR A 197 6.41 9.67 -0.50
C THR A 197 7.13 8.87 -1.57
N MET A 198 8.22 8.21 -1.20
CA MET A 198 8.92 7.26 -2.07
C MET A 198 9.19 5.94 -1.36
N GLY A 199 9.20 4.84 -2.14
CA GLY A 199 9.35 3.47 -1.66
C GLY A 199 10.80 3.13 -1.32
N SER A 200 11.72 3.55 -2.16
CA SER A 200 13.15 3.28 -2.00
C SER A 200 13.94 4.56 -1.80
N ARG A 201 15.16 4.45 -1.29
CA ARG A 201 16.10 5.57 -1.23
C ARG A 201 16.69 5.82 -2.62
N SER A 202 16.00 6.59 -3.43
CA SER A 202 16.51 7.03 -4.73
C SER A 202 17.06 8.45 -4.60
N THR A 203 18.38 8.58 -4.68
CA THR A 203 19.04 9.90 -4.69
C THR A 203 18.64 10.73 -5.91
N ASP A 204 18.33 10.08 -7.03
CA ASP A 204 17.91 10.75 -8.25
C ASP A 204 16.48 11.29 -8.11
N THR A 205 15.57 10.49 -7.54
CA THR A 205 14.20 10.97 -7.23
C THR A 205 14.23 12.13 -6.23
N GLU A 206 15.05 12.03 -5.16
CA GLU A 206 15.24 13.13 -4.20
C GLU A 206 15.74 14.40 -4.89
N ARG A 207 16.74 14.26 -5.78
CA ARG A 207 17.28 15.37 -6.55
C ARG A 207 16.23 16.00 -7.48
N LEU A 208 15.45 15.18 -8.16
CA LEU A 208 14.36 15.63 -9.04
C LEU A 208 13.29 16.41 -8.27
N VAL A 209 12.82 15.88 -7.13
CA VAL A 209 11.82 16.56 -6.30
C VAL A 209 12.35 17.87 -5.75
N ARG A 210 13.61 17.92 -5.28
CA ARG A 210 14.22 19.16 -4.80
C ARG A 210 14.47 20.20 -5.88
N ALA A 211 14.78 19.76 -7.11
CA ALA A 211 14.94 20.66 -8.24
C ALA A 211 13.64 21.40 -8.57
N LEU A 212 12.49 20.73 -8.41
CA LEU A 212 11.17 21.32 -8.64
C LEU A 212 10.66 22.14 -7.44
N PHE A 213 10.97 21.68 -6.25
CA PHE A 213 10.50 22.25 -4.99
C PHE A 213 11.68 22.44 -4.03
N PRO A 214 12.51 23.47 -4.20
CA PRO A 214 13.74 23.67 -3.42
C PRO A 214 13.53 23.73 -1.90
N SER A 215 12.33 24.17 -1.46
CA SER A 215 11.99 24.24 -0.02
C SER A 215 11.47 22.92 0.55
N THR A 216 11.60 21.81 -0.17
CA THR A 216 11.11 20.51 0.31
C THR A 216 12.02 19.96 1.40
N ASN A 217 11.46 19.70 2.57
CA ASN A 217 12.11 18.98 3.65
C ASN A 217 12.19 17.49 3.29
N VAL A 218 13.35 16.87 3.49
CA VAL A 218 13.51 15.42 3.32
C VAL A 218 13.50 14.75 4.67
N VAL A 219 12.52 13.87 4.87
CA VAL A 219 12.41 13.02 6.06
C VAL A 219 12.77 11.60 5.66
N ARG A 220 13.76 11.04 6.32
CA ARG A 220 14.15 9.64 6.16
C ARG A 220 13.59 8.85 7.31
N LEU A 221 12.64 7.98 7.00
CA LEU A 221 12.09 7.06 7.98
C LEU A 221 13.18 6.06 8.37
N LEU A 222 13.30 5.85 9.66
CA LEU A 222 14.30 4.94 10.22
C LEU A 222 13.77 3.50 10.31
N GLY A 223 12.71 3.17 9.56
CA GLY A 223 12.04 1.90 9.63
C GLY A 223 13.02 0.76 9.94
N ARG A 224 12.80 0.09 11.05
CA ARG A 224 13.60 -1.06 11.45
C ARG A 224 13.27 -2.21 10.51
N TRP A 225 13.93 -2.23 9.38
CA TRP A 225 14.04 -3.44 8.61
C TRP A 225 14.89 -4.40 9.45
N ARG A 226 14.27 -5.34 10.11
CA ARG A 226 14.92 -6.59 10.42
C ARG A 226 14.81 -7.42 9.15
N GLU A 227 15.94 -7.93 8.67
CA GLU A 227 15.88 -9.03 7.71
C GLU A 227 14.88 -10.04 8.29
N PRO A 228 13.77 -10.31 7.59
CA PRO A 228 12.80 -11.24 8.13
C PRO A 228 13.47 -12.60 8.23
N ASP A 229 13.29 -13.29 9.34
CA ASP A 229 13.67 -14.69 9.54
C ASP A 229 12.76 -15.57 8.65
N ILE A 230 12.97 -15.50 7.34
CA ILE A 230 12.20 -16.24 6.32
C ILE A 230 13.10 -17.16 5.52
N LEU A 231 12.52 -18.28 5.08
CA LEU A 231 13.13 -19.18 4.10
C LEU A 231 12.58 -18.83 2.73
N GLU A 232 13.45 -18.37 1.82
CA GLU A 232 13.09 -17.99 0.46
C GLU A 232 13.34 -19.14 -0.52
N ALA A 233 12.42 -19.31 -1.47
CA ALA A 233 12.51 -20.27 -2.56
C ALA A 233 12.05 -19.62 -3.88
N PHE A 234 12.82 -19.81 -4.93
CA PHE A 234 12.54 -19.29 -6.26
C PHE A 234 12.26 -20.43 -7.23
N ARG A 235 11.16 -20.34 -7.99
CA ARG A 235 10.69 -21.43 -8.85
C ARG A 235 10.45 -20.93 -10.27
N LEU A 236 11.27 -21.44 -11.18
CA LEU A 236 11.11 -21.21 -12.61
C LEU A 236 10.06 -22.17 -13.16
N VAL A 237 9.03 -21.66 -13.78
CA VAL A 237 7.93 -22.46 -14.33
C VAL A 237 7.60 -22.11 -15.77
N LYS A 238 6.99 -23.04 -16.49
CA LYS A 238 6.37 -22.76 -17.78
C LYS A 238 5.07 -21.98 -17.58
N ARG A 239 4.69 -21.13 -18.55
CA ARG A 239 3.50 -20.25 -18.46
C ARG A 239 2.23 -20.99 -18.03
N ARG A 240 2.00 -22.21 -18.56
CA ARG A 240 0.83 -23.04 -18.22
C ARG A 240 0.97 -23.80 -16.89
N GLY A 241 2.16 -23.85 -16.31
CA GLY A 241 2.43 -24.60 -15.07
C GLY A 241 2.29 -23.78 -13.78
N ARG A 242 2.06 -22.45 -13.89
CA ARG A 242 2.06 -21.57 -12.73
C ARG A 242 1.02 -21.94 -11.68
N LEU A 243 -0.23 -22.06 -12.07
CA LEU A 243 -1.31 -22.46 -11.15
C LEU A 243 -1.05 -23.84 -10.54
N ALA A 244 -0.62 -24.80 -11.36
CA ALA A 244 -0.31 -26.16 -10.89
C ALA A 244 0.81 -26.16 -9.82
N GLU A 245 1.84 -25.31 -9.99
CA GLU A 245 2.92 -25.19 -8.99
C GLU A 245 2.42 -24.48 -7.73
N ILE A 246 1.58 -23.46 -7.83
CA ILE A 246 0.93 -22.85 -6.65
C ILE A 246 0.11 -23.87 -5.90
N MET A 247 -0.74 -24.63 -6.59
CA MET A 247 -1.57 -25.69 -6.00
C MET A 247 -0.72 -26.77 -5.30
N LYS A 248 0.41 -27.15 -5.91
CA LYS A 248 1.36 -28.08 -5.31
C LYS A 248 1.98 -27.54 -4.03
N LEU A 249 2.37 -26.25 -4.02
CA LEU A 249 2.90 -25.59 -2.83
C LEU A 249 1.87 -25.54 -1.72
N ILE A 250 0.62 -25.17 -2.02
CA ILE A 250 -0.48 -25.11 -1.04
C ILE A 250 -0.76 -26.49 -0.44
N LYS A 251 -0.80 -27.54 -1.27
CA LYS A 251 -1.03 -28.93 -0.82
C LYS A 251 0.10 -29.46 0.06
N ALA A 252 1.32 -28.99 -0.14
CA ALA A 252 2.48 -29.37 0.65
C ALA A 252 2.55 -28.69 2.04
N VAL A 253 1.70 -27.68 2.26
CA VAL A 253 1.65 -26.96 3.55
C VAL A 253 0.77 -27.72 4.53
N PRO A 254 1.25 -27.98 5.78
CA PRO A 254 0.48 -28.60 6.83
C PRO A 254 -0.86 -27.90 7.10
N ASP A 255 -1.84 -28.63 7.57
CA ASP A 255 -3.11 -28.05 8.01
C ASP A 255 -2.90 -27.15 9.23
N GLY A 256 -3.62 -26.03 9.25
CA GLY A 256 -3.49 -24.98 10.27
C GLY A 256 -2.47 -23.89 9.94
N GLU A 257 -1.59 -24.07 8.94
CA GLU A 257 -0.74 -22.99 8.45
C GLU A 257 -1.51 -22.06 7.51
N ARG A 258 -1.18 -20.77 7.57
CA ARG A 258 -1.81 -19.67 6.82
C ARG A 258 -1.01 -19.33 5.59
N ILE A 259 -1.67 -19.29 4.43
CA ILE A 259 -1.01 -19.04 3.16
C ILE A 259 -1.55 -17.78 2.50
N LEU A 260 -0.66 -16.91 2.03
CA LEU A 260 -0.97 -15.75 1.21
C LEU A 260 -0.42 -15.97 -0.19
N VAL A 261 -1.28 -15.93 -1.21
CA VAL A 261 -0.88 -15.98 -2.63
C VAL A 261 -1.05 -14.60 -3.23
N ILE A 262 0.04 -14.01 -3.71
CA ILE A 262 0.07 -12.65 -4.25
C ILE A 262 0.24 -12.68 -5.76
N ALA A 263 -0.64 -11.99 -6.47
CA ALA A 263 -0.56 -11.86 -7.92
C ALA A 263 -1.16 -10.54 -8.40
N GLY A 264 -0.93 -10.17 -9.65
CA GLY A 264 -1.64 -9.07 -10.30
C GLY A 264 -3.15 -9.31 -10.29
N ARG A 265 -3.95 -8.24 -10.23
CA ARG A 265 -5.40 -8.27 -9.96
C ARG A 265 -6.17 -9.35 -10.73
N LYS A 266 -5.95 -9.45 -12.05
CA LYS A 266 -6.65 -10.44 -12.88
C LYS A 266 -6.36 -11.87 -12.39
N ARG A 267 -5.10 -12.19 -12.12
CA ARG A 267 -4.70 -13.52 -11.66
C ARG A 267 -5.10 -13.79 -10.22
N ALA A 268 -5.03 -12.77 -9.36
CA ALA A 268 -5.53 -12.91 -7.99
C ALA A 268 -7.02 -13.29 -7.97
N THR A 269 -7.82 -12.72 -8.88
CA THR A 269 -9.23 -13.12 -9.06
C THR A 269 -9.36 -14.56 -9.57
N GLU A 270 -8.59 -14.94 -10.61
CA GLU A 270 -8.58 -16.31 -11.15
C GLU A 270 -8.16 -17.34 -10.06
N PHE A 271 -7.16 -17.01 -9.26
CA PHE A 271 -6.73 -17.88 -8.15
C PHE A 271 -7.80 -17.97 -7.05
N ALA A 272 -8.44 -16.83 -6.73
CA ALA A 272 -9.50 -16.80 -5.74
C ALA A 272 -10.68 -17.70 -6.13
N GLU A 273 -11.09 -17.70 -7.40
CA GLU A 273 -12.14 -18.59 -7.91
C GLU A 273 -11.77 -20.06 -7.67
N VAL A 274 -10.53 -20.46 -8.04
CA VAL A 274 -10.06 -21.84 -7.81
C VAL A 274 -9.99 -22.18 -6.32
N PHE A 275 -9.51 -21.27 -5.49
CA PHE A 275 -9.38 -21.53 -4.04
C PHE A 275 -10.75 -21.58 -3.34
N LEU A 276 -11.76 -20.86 -3.85
CA LEU A 276 -13.13 -20.98 -3.39
C LEU A 276 -13.76 -22.34 -3.76
N GLU A 277 -13.53 -22.82 -4.99
CA GLU A 277 -13.97 -24.14 -5.44
C GLU A 277 -13.34 -25.26 -4.59
N GLU A 278 -12.06 -25.16 -4.29
CA GLU A 278 -11.33 -26.11 -3.42
C GLU A 278 -11.66 -25.95 -1.92
N LYS A 279 -12.50 -24.97 -1.55
CA LYS A 279 -12.89 -24.64 -0.16
C LYS A 279 -11.69 -24.26 0.74
N TRP A 280 -10.63 -23.74 0.15
CA TRP A 280 -9.47 -23.24 0.88
C TRP A 280 -9.60 -21.77 1.28
N MET A 281 -10.50 -21.04 0.65
CA MET A 281 -10.74 -19.62 0.86
C MET A 281 -12.24 -19.34 1.12
N ALA A 282 -12.54 -18.34 1.93
CA ALA A 282 -13.89 -17.82 2.11
C ALA A 282 -14.19 -16.69 1.09
N PRO A 283 -15.46 -16.44 0.75
CA PRO A 283 -15.83 -15.30 -0.08
C PRO A 283 -15.58 -13.96 0.63
N GLY A 284 -15.52 -12.86 -0.13
CA GLY A 284 -15.39 -11.50 0.43
C GLY A 284 -13.96 -11.00 0.63
N VAL A 285 -12.93 -11.74 0.19
CA VAL A 285 -11.53 -11.33 0.33
C VAL A 285 -11.22 -9.96 -0.28
N PHE A 286 -11.88 -9.60 -1.38
CA PHE A 286 -11.68 -8.31 -2.04
C PHE A 286 -12.49 -7.15 -1.43
N GLU A 287 -13.23 -7.42 -0.36
CA GLU A 287 -13.96 -6.43 0.44
C GLU A 287 -13.19 -6.02 1.71
N ILE A 288 -11.96 -6.49 1.84
CA ILE A 288 -11.05 -6.13 2.94
C ILE A 288 -10.39 -4.79 2.60
N TYR A 289 -10.62 -3.78 3.43
CA TYR A 289 -10.07 -2.43 3.26
C TYR A 289 -9.24 -1.96 4.45
N THR A 290 -9.31 -2.67 5.59
CA THR A 290 -8.57 -2.32 6.81
C THR A 290 -8.01 -3.56 7.48
N PRO A 291 -7.02 -3.42 8.39
CA PRO A 291 -6.55 -4.53 9.21
C PRO A 291 -7.65 -5.21 10.04
N ALA A 292 -8.61 -4.46 10.52
CA ALA A 292 -9.75 -5.03 11.26
C ALA A 292 -10.65 -5.89 10.36
N ASP A 293 -10.86 -5.49 9.09
CA ASP A 293 -11.57 -6.33 8.12
C ASP A 293 -10.81 -7.62 7.84
N ALA A 294 -9.47 -7.54 7.75
CA ALA A 294 -8.62 -8.69 7.53
C ALA A 294 -8.70 -9.70 8.70
N GLU A 295 -8.68 -9.20 9.93
CA GLU A 295 -8.85 -10.02 11.13
C GLU A 295 -10.26 -10.64 11.20
N GLN A 296 -11.30 -9.86 10.92
CA GLN A 296 -12.68 -10.35 10.89
C GLN A 296 -12.88 -11.40 9.80
N TYR A 297 -12.35 -11.17 8.59
CA TYR A 297 -12.40 -12.13 7.49
C TYR A 297 -11.78 -13.46 7.91
N TRP A 298 -10.60 -13.39 8.56
CA TRP A 298 -9.92 -14.58 9.03
C TRP A 298 -10.69 -15.32 10.11
N THR A 299 -11.18 -14.60 11.11
CA THR A 299 -11.89 -15.18 12.27
C THR A 299 -13.20 -15.85 11.84
N ASN A 300 -13.94 -15.22 10.91
CA ASN A 300 -15.23 -15.74 10.47
C ASN A 300 -15.12 -16.89 9.45
N GLY A 301 -14.12 -16.84 8.59
CA GLY A 301 -13.99 -17.79 7.48
C GLY A 301 -12.95 -18.90 7.71
N ASN A 302 -12.01 -18.69 8.63
CA ASN A 302 -10.85 -19.55 8.86
C ASN A 302 -10.23 -20.13 7.57
N PRO A 303 -9.91 -19.28 6.58
CA PRO A 303 -9.42 -19.76 5.29
C PRO A 303 -8.00 -20.33 5.44
N LYS A 304 -7.67 -21.40 4.71
CA LYS A 304 -6.28 -21.89 4.61
C LYS A 304 -5.43 -20.96 3.74
N VAL A 305 -6.02 -20.37 2.72
CA VAL A 305 -5.34 -19.57 1.68
C VAL A 305 -6.09 -18.28 1.45
N ILE A 306 -5.36 -17.22 1.20
CA ILE A 306 -5.89 -15.95 0.67
C ILE A 306 -5.20 -15.65 -0.65
N ALA A 307 -5.98 -15.39 -1.71
CA ALA A 307 -5.48 -14.80 -2.95
C ALA A 307 -5.62 -13.29 -2.89
N ALA A 308 -4.52 -12.56 -3.04
CA ALA A 308 -4.46 -11.12 -2.86
C ALA A 308 -3.64 -10.42 -3.95
N THR A 309 -3.89 -9.14 -4.14
CA THR A 309 -2.93 -8.24 -4.79
C THR A 309 -1.89 -7.77 -3.78
N GLU A 310 -0.77 -7.22 -4.27
CA GLU A 310 0.24 -6.60 -3.41
C GLU A 310 -0.36 -5.52 -2.48
N VAL A 311 -1.37 -4.80 -2.96
CA VAL A 311 -2.06 -3.75 -2.17
C VAL A 311 -2.90 -4.34 -1.05
N LEU A 312 -3.66 -5.39 -1.33
CA LEU A 312 -4.46 -6.08 -0.31
C LEU A 312 -3.56 -6.76 0.73
N ALA A 313 -2.43 -7.32 0.31
CA ALA A 313 -1.46 -7.95 1.21
C ALA A 313 -0.97 -7.01 2.32
N LYS A 314 -0.90 -5.70 2.05
CA LYS A 314 -0.47 -4.68 3.02
C LYS A 314 -1.38 -4.57 4.24
N LEU A 315 -2.64 -4.92 4.12
CA LEU A 315 -3.62 -4.82 5.20
C LEU A 315 -3.45 -5.90 6.27
N PHE A 316 -2.67 -6.93 5.98
CA PHE A 316 -2.34 -7.96 6.95
C PHE A 316 -1.09 -7.57 7.76
N PRO A 317 -1.02 -7.93 9.05
CA PRO A 317 0.17 -7.70 9.87
C PRO A 317 1.40 -8.45 9.35
N ASP A 318 2.59 -7.96 9.67
CA ASP A 318 3.83 -8.71 9.44
C ASP A 318 3.84 -9.98 10.31
N GLY A 319 4.37 -11.07 9.75
CA GLY A 319 4.38 -12.36 10.41
C GLY A 319 3.01 -13.04 10.55
N PHE A 320 1.99 -12.54 9.88
CA PHE A 320 0.64 -13.11 9.97
C PHE A 320 0.52 -14.47 9.27
N PHE A 321 1.22 -14.64 8.15
CA PHE A 321 1.18 -15.87 7.34
C PHE A 321 2.39 -16.75 7.59
N ASP A 322 2.21 -18.05 7.47
CA ASP A 322 3.29 -19.03 7.54
C ASP A 322 4.00 -19.19 6.19
N HIS A 323 3.28 -18.90 5.10
CA HIS A 323 3.82 -18.97 3.74
C HIS A 323 3.25 -17.87 2.85
N VAL A 324 4.11 -17.07 2.25
CA VAL A 324 3.77 -16.13 1.18
C VAL A 324 4.23 -16.71 -0.15
N ILE A 325 3.34 -16.77 -1.12
CA ILE A 325 3.61 -17.26 -2.47
C ILE A 325 3.37 -16.13 -3.46
N PHE A 326 4.43 -15.64 -4.10
CA PHE A 326 4.31 -14.73 -5.23
C PHE A 326 3.95 -15.53 -6.50
N GLY A 327 2.70 -15.45 -6.91
CA GLY A 327 2.22 -16.04 -8.15
C GLY A 327 2.63 -15.24 -9.40
N ASP A 328 3.01 -13.98 -9.22
CA ASP A 328 3.66 -13.12 -10.20
C ASP A 328 4.94 -12.53 -9.61
N LEU A 329 5.90 -12.21 -10.48
CA LEU A 329 7.10 -11.49 -10.04
C LEU A 329 6.67 -10.11 -9.51
N PRO A 330 7.10 -9.72 -8.30
CA PRO A 330 6.81 -8.40 -7.74
C PRO A 330 7.31 -7.27 -8.63
N THR A 331 6.62 -6.15 -8.61
CA THR A 331 6.90 -5.01 -9.48
C THR A 331 8.14 -4.21 -9.07
N SER A 332 8.61 -4.40 -7.84
CA SER A 332 9.84 -3.77 -7.31
C SER A 332 10.35 -4.51 -6.08
N ALA A 333 11.62 -4.30 -5.74
CA ALA A 333 12.25 -4.80 -4.52
C ALA A 333 11.45 -4.41 -3.27
N ALA A 334 11.05 -3.16 -3.18
CA ALA A 334 10.27 -2.63 -2.08
C ALA A 334 8.92 -3.35 -1.91
N ARG A 335 8.24 -3.68 -3.02
CA ARG A 335 6.99 -4.48 -2.99
C ARG A 335 7.25 -5.92 -2.56
N TYR A 336 8.34 -6.50 -3.03
CA TYR A 336 8.77 -7.82 -2.61
C TYR A 336 8.95 -7.88 -1.09
N GLU A 337 9.77 -6.98 -0.56
CA GLU A 337 10.11 -6.90 0.85
C GLU A 337 8.88 -6.70 1.73
N GLU A 338 8.03 -5.76 1.37
CA GLU A 338 6.78 -5.48 2.09
C GLU A 338 5.87 -6.70 2.17
N CYS A 339 5.73 -7.41 1.07
CA CYS A 339 4.89 -8.61 1.04
C CYS A 339 5.57 -9.82 1.70
N ALA A 340 6.87 -9.97 1.55
CA ALA A 340 7.65 -11.04 2.20
C ALA A 340 7.59 -10.91 3.74
N ALA A 341 7.59 -9.69 4.26
CA ALA A 341 7.44 -9.42 5.69
C ALA A 341 6.16 -10.03 6.31
N LYS A 342 5.15 -10.31 5.49
CA LYS A 342 3.91 -10.97 5.96
C LYS A 342 4.13 -12.40 6.44
N ALA A 343 5.25 -13.03 6.04
CA ALA A 343 5.71 -14.32 6.56
C ALA A 343 6.89 -14.19 7.55
N ALA A 344 7.28 -12.97 7.93
CA ALA A 344 8.44 -12.73 8.78
C ALA A 344 8.08 -12.87 10.25
N PHE A 345 8.46 -13.97 10.86
CA PHE A 345 8.37 -14.16 12.32
C PHE A 345 9.51 -15.05 12.83
N PRO A 346 10.04 -14.75 14.03
CA PRO A 346 11.01 -15.62 14.65
C PRO A 346 10.35 -16.95 15.07
N PRO A 347 11.06 -18.08 14.98
CA PRO A 347 10.57 -19.33 15.51
C PRO A 347 10.19 -19.22 17.00
N SER A 348 9.04 -19.76 17.35
CA SER A 348 8.53 -19.82 18.72
C SER A 348 8.09 -21.24 19.06
N PRO A 349 7.84 -21.56 20.33
CA PRO A 349 7.29 -22.87 20.70
C PRO A 349 5.97 -23.19 19.99
N GLU A 350 5.16 -22.16 19.71
CA GLU A 350 3.88 -22.28 19.00
C GLU A 350 4.06 -22.38 17.49
N ARG A 351 5.14 -21.77 16.97
CA ARG A 351 5.52 -21.77 15.56
C ARG A 351 6.99 -22.15 15.41
N PRO A 352 7.33 -23.44 15.45
CA PRO A 352 8.73 -23.90 15.49
C PRO A 352 9.49 -23.75 14.16
N ARG A 353 8.82 -23.23 13.11
CA ARG A 353 9.39 -23.07 11.77
C ARG A 353 9.50 -21.59 11.41
N PHE A 354 10.49 -21.28 10.59
CA PHE A 354 10.56 -19.99 9.93
C PHE A 354 9.41 -19.82 8.96
N GLY A 355 8.95 -18.57 8.78
CA GLY A 355 8.08 -18.23 7.69
C GLY A 355 8.72 -18.52 6.33
N ARG A 356 7.91 -18.78 5.33
CA ARG A 356 8.38 -19.17 3.99
C ARG A 356 7.90 -18.19 2.94
N VAL A 357 8.77 -17.89 1.99
CA VAL A 357 8.42 -17.11 0.80
C VAL A 357 8.79 -17.93 -0.43
N SER A 358 7.84 -18.11 -1.34
CA SER A 358 8.07 -18.74 -2.64
C SER A 358 7.73 -17.81 -3.76
N THR A 359 8.68 -17.51 -4.63
CA THR A 359 8.46 -16.66 -5.81
C THR A 359 8.44 -17.50 -7.06
N ILE A 360 7.34 -17.43 -7.81
CA ILE A 360 7.13 -18.16 -9.06
C ILE A 360 7.28 -17.21 -10.22
N PHE A 361 8.17 -17.49 -11.15
CA PHE A 361 8.43 -16.66 -12.32
C PHE A 361 8.63 -17.50 -13.59
N LEU A 362 8.53 -16.83 -14.73
CA LEU A 362 8.66 -17.46 -16.05
C LEU A 362 10.08 -17.28 -16.60
N ALA A 363 10.49 -18.13 -17.52
CA ALA A 363 11.77 -17.98 -18.23
C ALA A 363 11.91 -16.60 -18.92
N SER A 364 10.81 -16.03 -19.41
CA SER A 364 10.79 -14.68 -19.98
C SER A 364 10.95 -13.55 -18.96
N GLN A 365 10.96 -13.85 -17.67
CA GLN A 365 11.09 -12.90 -16.58
C GLN A 365 12.44 -13.03 -15.83
N ILE A 366 13.39 -13.77 -16.39
CA ILE A 366 14.69 -13.98 -15.74
C ILE A 366 15.44 -12.66 -15.53
N GLU A 367 15.43 -11.78 -16.52
CA GLU A 367 16.10 -10.47 -16.42
C GLU A 367 15.47 -9.60 -15.34
N ASP A 368 14.12 -9.53 -15.31
CA ASP A 368 13.39 -8.82 -14.26
C ASP A 368 13.66 -9.40 -12.87
N PHE A 369 13.77 -10.73 -12.78
CA PHE A 369 14.09 -11.42 -11.53
C PHE A 369 15.52 -11.10 -11.06
N VAL A 370 16.51 -11.12 -11.96
CA VAL A 370 17.89 -10.76 -11.64
C VAL A 370 17.99 -9.31 -11.17
N GLN A 371 17.26 -8.41 -11.83
CA GLN A 371 17.19 -7.01 -11.41
C GLN A 371 16.56 -6.88 -10.01
N LEU A 372 15.42 -7.55 -9.77
CA LEU A 372 14.76 -7.57 -8.48
C LEU A 372 15.71 -8.08 -7.37
N ARG A 373 16.43 -9.16 -7.63
CA ARG A 373 17.45 -9.73 -6.72
C ARG A 373 18.51 -8.70 -6.35
N ASN A 374 19.07 -8.02 -7.36
CA ASN A 374 20.10 -7.01 -7.15
C ASN A 374 19.57 -5.82 -6.34
N ASP A 375 18.34 -5.42 -6.58
CA ASP A 375 17.71 -4.27 -5.90
C ASP A 375 17.38 -4.59 -4.43
N VAL A 376 17.02 -5.84 -4.11
CA VAL A 376 16.80 -6.30 -2.73
C VAL A 376 18.12 -6.43 -1.97
N GLY A 377 19.23 -6.68 -2.67
CA GLY A 377 20.58 -6.74 -2.05
C GLY A 377 20.80 -7.97 -1.15
N SER A 378 19.99 -9.01 -1.29
CA SER A 378 20.12 -10.24 -0.51
C SER A 378 21.20 -11.15 -1.11
N GLU A 379 22.29 -11.39 -0.36
CA GLU A 379 23.35 -12.32 -0.76
C GLU A 379 22.93 -13.80 -0.67
N ASN A 380 21.80 -14.09 -0.01
CA ASN A 380 21.37 -15.46 0.32
C ASN A 380 20.39 -16.07 -0.70
N TRP A 381 20.12 -15.41 -1.79
CA TRP A 381 19.16 -15.90 -2.78
C TRP A 381 19.75 -16.99 -3.66
N GLY A 382 19.37 -18.24 -3.40
CA GLY A 382 19.64 -19.35 -4.27
C GLY A 382 18.45 -19.69 -5.17
N LEU A 383 18.65 -19.82 -6.48
CA LEU A 383 17.66 -20.40 -7.38
C LEU A 383 17.47 -21.88 -7.05
N LEU A 384 16.23 -22.27 -6.75
CA LEU A 384 15.84 -23.67 -6.66
C LEU A 384 15.15 -24.05 -7.98
N ASN A 385 15.62 -25.10 -8.60
CA ASN A 385 14.92 -25.70 -9.75
C ASN A 385 13.66 -26.45 -9.29
N GLU A 386 12.87 -26.98 -10.23
CA GLU A 386 11.62 -27.73 -9.95
C GLU A 386 11.83 -28.91 -9.00
N THR A 387 13.05 -29.39 -8.81
CA THR A 387 13.42 -30.49 -7.89
C THR A 387 13.89 -29.99 -6.53
N GLY A 388 13.99 -28.68 -6.31
CA GLY A 388 14.46 -28.10 -5.07
C GLY A 388 15.99 -28.05 -4.91
N ALA A 389 16.75 -28.42 -5.96
CA ALA A 389 18.21 -28.27 -5.95
C ALA A 389 18.61 -26.81 -6.23
N LYS A 390 19.62 -26.30 -5.50
CA LYS A 390 20.23 -25.01 -5.84
C LYS A 390 20.81 -25.09 -7.26
N LEU A 391 20.43 -24.17 -8.13
CA LEU A 391 21.18 -23.94 -9.35
C LEU A 391 22.53 -23.36 -8.90
N ALA A 392 23.61 -24.10 -9.17
CA ALA A 392 24.95 -23.56 -8.98
C ALA A 392 25.11 -22.30 -9.86
N ASP A 393 25.71 -21.26 -9.30
CA ASP A 393 26.10 -20.08 -10.07
C ASP A 393 27.00 -20.55 -11.22
N GLU A 394 26.50 -20.50 -12.46
CA GLU A 394 27.33 -20.55 -13.68
C GLU A 394 27.74 -19.13 -14.08
#